data_3a3e3a4edd69257f0d46e4b8cfa84be0
#
_entry.id   3a3e3a4edd69257f0d46e4b8cfa84be0
#
_cell.length_a   1.000
_cell.length_b   1.000
_cell.length_c   1.000
_cell.angle_alpha   90.00
_cell.angle_beta   90.00
_cell.angle_gamma   90.00
#
_symmetry.space_group_name_H-M   'P 1'
#
loop_
_entity.id
_entity.type
_entity.pdbx_description
1 polymer ?
#
loop_
_entity_poly.entity_id
_entity_poly.type
_entity_poly.pdbx_seq_one_letter_code
_entity_poly.pdbx_strand_id
1 'polypeptide(L)'
;MRLSFVIGSALLAASTALYAQGDDKAARRQQLHDAHAKAVKACEGKPDSERRACVQQEMCAQAKDPKACQERYAQAAAARAARDKAAKACEGKQGSERGDCMRRETCAQAKDPAQCEARVKEAAAKRDRIREACKDRKGDEYRACIRAERGKT
;
A
#
# COMPACT_ATOMS: atom_id res chain seq x y z
N MET A 1 -40.91 -48.48 21.57
CA MET A 1 -40.21 -47.57 20.62
C MET A 1 -39.41 -46.56 21.44
N ARG A 2 -38.08 -46.71 21.46
CA ARG A 2 -37.16 -45.79 22.17
C ARG A 2 -36.42 -45.00 21.11
N LEU A 3 -36.68 -43.67 21.00
CA LEU A 3 -35.90 -42.75 20.20
C LEU A 3 -34.69 -42.28 21.01
N SER A 4 -33.50 -42.66 20.66
CA SER A 4 -32.24 -42.13 21.21
C SER A 4 -31.87 -40.86 20.43
N PHE A 5 -31.88 -39.72 21.16
CA PHE A 5 -31.30 -38.48 20.65
C PHE A 5 -29.79 -38.51 20.75
N VAL A 6 -29.13 -38.52 19.59
CA VAL A 6 -27.69 -38.26 19.49
C VAL A 6 -27.51 -36.80 19.07
N ILE A 7 -27.27 -35.91 20.01
CA ILE A 7 -26.82 -34.56 19.73
C ILE A 7 -25.30 -34.60 19.76
N GLY A 8 -24.71 -34.73 18.59
CA GLY A 8 -23.26 -34.75 18.39
C GLY A 8 -22.67 -33.35 18.37
N SER A 9 -21.64 -33.18 19.16
CA SER A 9 -20.78 -32.02 19.31
C SER A 9 -20.05 -31.62 18.02
N ALA A 10 -20.37 -30.49 17.46
CA ALA A 10 -19.66 -29.92 16.31
C ALA A 10 -19.55 -28.37 16.39
N LEU A 11 -18.86 -27.86 17.41
CA LEU A 11 -18.65 -26.40 17.57
C LEU A 11 -17.30 -26.04 18.21
N LEU A 12 -16.17 -26.61 17.77
CA LEU A 12 -14.86 -26.24 18.31
C LEU A 12 -13.73 -26.11 17.26
N ALA A 13 -14.02 -25.92 15.97
CA ALA A 13 -12.99 -25.85 14.93
C ALA A 13 -12.77 -24.47 14.29
N ALA A 14 -13.48 -23.42 14.71
CA ALA A 14 -13.41 -22.11 14.04
C ALA A 14 -12.39 -21.10 14.63
N SER A 15 -11.81 -21.39 15.79
CA SER A 15 -10.97 -20.40 16.52
C SER A 15 -9.48 -20.45 16.18
N THR A 16 -8.98 -21.51 15.56
CA THR A 16 -7.54 -21.69 15.30
C THR A 16 -7.03 -21.01 14.03
N ALA A 17 -7.89 -20.74 13.06
CA ALA A 17 -7.50 -20.13 11.78
C ALA A 17 -7.07 -18.64 11.86
N LEU A 18 -7.56 -17.91 12.85
CA LEU A 18 -7.22 -16.49 13.04
C LEU A 18 -5.83 -16.27 13.66
N TYR A 19 -5.36 -17.21 14.49
CA TYR A 19 -4.02 -17.12 15.09
C TYR A 19 -2.92 -17.45 14.08
N ALA A 20 -3.12 -18.40 13.17
CA ALA A 20 -2.14 -18.78 12.16
C ALA A 20 -1.81 -17.64 11.17
N GLN A 21 -2.75 -16.75 10.85
CA GLN A 21 -2.51 -15.60 9.96
C GLN A 21 -1.67 -14.49 10.60
N GLY A 22 -1.62 -14.41 11.93
CA GLY A 22 -0.79 -13.46 12.68
C GLY A 22 0.69 -13.84 12.62
N ASP A 23 0.98 -15.09 12.82
CA ASP A 23 2.34 -15.64 12.87
C ASP A 23 3.03 -15.58 11.50
N ASP A 24 2.30 -15.88 10.41
CA ASP A 24 2.81 -15.76 9.03
C ASP A 24 3.23 -14.33 8.67
N LYS A 25 2.49 -13.33 9.14
CA LYS A 25 2.84 -11.92 8.90
C LYS A 25 4.06 -11.48 9.70
N ALA A 26 4.20 -11.94 10.92
CA ALA A 26 5.37 -11.64 11.76
C ALA A 26 6.63 -12.31 11.19
N ALA A 27 6.57 -13.58 10.85
CA ALA A 27 7.66 -14.33 10.24
C ALA A 27 8.10 -13.69 8.90
N ARG A 28 7.15 -13.28 8.06
CA ARG A 28 7.44 -12.60 6.79
C ARG A 28 8.10 -11.23 6.99
N ARG A 29 7.69 -10.47 8.00
CA ARG A 29 8.36 -9.20 8.34
C ARG A 29 9.80 -9.43 8.79
N GLN A 30 10.02 -10.43 9.62
CA GLN A 30 11.36 -10.78 10.07
C GLN A 30 12.26 -11.19 8.90
N GLN A 31 11.79 -12.05 8.00
CA GLN A 31 12.52 -12.43 6.79
C GLN A 31 12.90 -11.22 5.93
N LEU A 32 11.99 -10.28 5.74
CA LEU A 32 12.27 -9.04 5.00
C LEU A 32 13.30 -8.17 5.70
N HIS A 33 13.24 -8.07 7.02
CA HIS A 33 14.20 -7.33 7.81
C HIS A 33 15.60 -7.94 7.69
N ASP A 34 15.71 -9.25 7.82
CA ASP A 34 16.98 -9.98 7.75
C ASP A 34 17.59 -9.91 6.34
N ALA A 35 16.75 -10.04 5.29
CA ALA A 35 17.17 -9.86 3.91
C ALA A 35 17.70 -8.44 3.66
N HIS A 36 17.02 -7.43 4.21
CA HIS A 36 17.46 -6.04 4.10
C HIS A 36 18.79 -5.81 4.84
N ALA A 37 18.94 -6.32 6.05
CA ALA A 37 20.19 -6.20 6.81
C ALA A 37 21.39 -6.83 6.06
N LYS A 38 21.20 -8.02 5.48
CA LYS A 38 22.20 -8.68 4.62
C LYS A 38 22.54 -7.84 3.40
N ALA A 39 21.54 -7.29 2.71
CA ALA A 39 21.76 -6.45 1.54
C ALA A 39 22.50 -5.15 1.88
N VAL A 40 22.17 -4.51 3.00
CA VAL A 40 22.90 -3.30 3.47
C VAL A 40 24.37 -3.65 3.73
N LYS A 41 24.62 -4.75 4.43
CA LYS A 41 25.99 -5.20 4.72
C LYS A 41 26.79 -5.53 3.45
N ALA A 42 26.18 -6.18 2.46
CA ALA A 42 26.82 -6.48 1.18
C ALA A 42 27.17 -5.22 0.37
N CYS A 43 26.49 -4.11 0.67
CA CYS A 43 26.68 -2.83 -0.02
C CYS A 43 27.47 -1.80 0.82
N GLU A 44 28.06 -2.21 1.93
CA GLU A 44 28.94 -1.36 2.74
C GLU A 44 30.16 -0.91 1.90
N GLY A 45 30.57 0.35 2.10
CA GLY A 45 31.68 0.94 1.36
C GLY A 45 31.33 1.54 -0.01
N LYS A 46 30.12 1.32 -0.53
CA LYS A 46 29.67 2.01 -1.74
C LYS A 46 29.26 3.46 -1.45
N PRO A 47 29.49 4.39 -2.39
CA PRO A 47 28.96 5.77 -2.30
C PRO A 47 27.43 5.77 -2.11
N ASP A 48 26.89 6.76 -1.43
CA ASP A 48 25.45 6.84 -1.12
C ASP A 48 24.55 6.80 -2.37
N SER A 49 25.04 7.37 -3.49
CA SER A 49 24.35 7.32 -4.78
C SER A 49 24.19 5.90 -5.33
N GLU A 50 25.18 5.03 -5.11
CA GLU A 50 25.19 3.65 -5.59
C GLU A 50 24.67 2.65 -4.57
N ARG A 51 24.79 2.96 -3.27
CA ARG A 51 24.39 2.08 -2.18
C ARG A 51 22.92 1.69 -2.28
N ARG A 52 22.05 2.65 -2.59
CA ARG A 52 20.61 2.38 -2.74
C ARG A 52 20.30 1.39 -3.86
N ALA A 53 20.93 1.56 -5.01
CA ALA A 53 20.77 0.65 -6.14
C ALA A 53 21.31 -0.75 -5.83
N CYS A 54 22.47 -0.82 -5.16
CA CYS A 54 23.08 -2.06 -4.71
C CYS A 54 22.14 -2.82 -3.74
N VAL A 55 21.65 -2.15 -2.69
CA VAL A 55 20.72 -2.76 -1.72
C VAL A 55 19.46 -3.29 -2.41
N GLN A 56 18.91 -2.55 -3.36
CA GLN A 56 17.76 -3.02 -4.14
C GLN A 56 18.07 -4.28 -4.95
N GLN A 57 19.24 -4.33 -5.59
CA GLN A 57 19.71 -5.49 -6.35
C GLN A 57 19.87 -6.72 -5.46
N GLU A 58 20.54 -6.58 -4.32
CA GLU A 58 20.72 -7.65 -3.33
C GLU A 58 19.40 -8.14 -2.74
N MET A 59 18.49 -7.23 -2.44
CA MET A 59 17.12 -7.58 -1.98
C MET A 59 16.36 -8.38 -3.04
N CYS A 60 16.46 -8.00 -4.30
CA CYS A 60 15.79 -8.70 -5.38
C CYS A 60 16.44 -10.05 -5.69
N ALA A 61 17.76 -10.19 -5.53
CA ALA A 61 18.45 -11.48 -5.68
C ALA A 61 17.94 -12.54 -4.69
N GLN A 62 17.49 -12.11 -3.51
CA GLN A 62 16.93 -12.99 -2.47
C GLN A 62 15.41 -13.21 -2.60
N ALA A 63 14.74 -12.57 -3.55
CA ALA A 63 13.30 -12.70 -3.75
C ALA A 63 12.94 -14.03 -4.44
N LYS A 64 11.73 -14.54 -4.22
CA LYS A 64 11.20 -15.73 -4.94
C LYS A 64 11.21 -15.56 -6.46
N ASP A 65 10.99 -14.35 -6.93
CA ASP A 65 11.05 -13.95 -8.34
C ASP A 65 11.89 -12.66 -8.44
N PRO A 66 13.19 -12.81 -8.71
CA PRO A 66 14.11 -11.68 -8.84
C PRO A 66 13.72 -10.70 -9.95
N LYS A 67 13.23 -11.21 -11.08
CA LYS A 67 12.83 -10.39 -12.22
C LYS A 67 11.60 -9.52 -11.89
N ALA A 68 10.55 -10.12 -11.34
CA ALA A 68 9.37 -9.36 -10.91
C ALA A 68 9.70 -8.35 -9.80
N CYS A 69 10.68 -8.67 -8.92
CA CYS A 69 11.18 -7.73 -7.92
C CYS A 69 11.84 -6.52 -8.58
N GLN A 70 12.75 -6.72 -9.51
CA GLN A 70 13.44 -5.65 -10.24
C GLN A 70 12.45 -4.77 -11.02
N GLU A 71 11.48 -5.37 -11.70
CA GLU A 71 10.44 -4.64 -12.42
C GLU A 71 9.61 -3.74 -11.50
N ARG A 72 9.25 -4.22 -10.30
CA ARG A 72 8.55 -3.40 -9.29
C ARG A 72 9.39 -2.22 -8.81
N TYR A 73 10.68 -2.43 -8.59
CA TYR A 73 11.58 -1.32 -8.23
C TYR A 73 11.74 -0.30 -9.34
N ALA A 74 11.87 -0.74 -10.59
CA ALA A 74 11.91 0.15 -11.75
C ALA A 74 10.62 0.97 -11.90
N GLN A 75 9.46 0.33 -11.73
CA GLN A 75 8.17 1.02 -11.73
C GLN A 75 8.06 2.04 -10.58
N ALA A 76 8.51 1.67 -9.38
CA ALA A 76 8.51 2.59 -8.24
C ALA A 76 9.47 3.78 -8.45
N ALA A 77 10.62 3.56 -9.06
CA ALA A 77 11.57 4.62 -9.41
C ALA A 77 10.96 5.58 -10.45
N ALA A 78 10.35 5.05 -11.51
CA ALA A 78 9.65 5.85 -12.51
C ALA A 78 8.51 6.67 -11.90
N ALA A 79 7.72 6.08 -11.00
CA ALA A 79 6.65 6.79 -10.30
C ALA A 79 7.18 7.90 -9.37
N ARG A 80 8.35 7.73 -8.75
CA ARG A 80 9.02 8.79 -7.99
C ARG A 80 9.48 9.93 -8.89
N ALA A 81 10.17 9.61 -9.97
CA ALA A 81 10.63 10.60 -10.94
C ALA A 81 9.46 11.43 -11.52
N ALA A 82 8.34 10.77 -11.81
CA ALA A 82 7.13 11.44 -12.26
C ALA A 82 6.57 12.42 -11.19
N ARG A 83 6.57 12.01 -9.91
CA ARG A 83 6.15 12.87 -8.80
C ARG A 83 7.09 14.06 -8.59
N ASP A 84 8.40 13.84 -8.67
CA ASP A 84 9.40 14.89 -8.51
C ASP A 84 9.27 15.92 -9.62
N LYS A 85 9.03 15.47 -10.86
CA LYS A 85 8.76 16.35 -12.00
C LYS A 85 7.45 17.14 -11.80
N ALA A 86 6.38 16.47 -11.36
CA ALA A 86 5.12 17.12 -11.02
C ALA A 86 5.29 18.12 -9.87
N ALA A 87 6.08 17.80 -8.84
CA ALA A 87 6.35 18.70 -7.73
C ALA A 87 7.03 20.01 -8.18
N LYS A 88 7.99 19.89 -9.10
CA LYS A 88 8.65 21.07 -9.72
C LYS A 88 7.66 21.89 -10.56
N ALA A 89 6.84 21.24 -11.37
CA ALA A 89 5.83 21.94 -12.17
C ALA A 89 4.74 22.65 -11.35
N CYS A 90 4.54 22.18 -10.10
CA CYS A 90 3.55 22.72 -9.17
C CYS A 90 4.18 23.56 -8.05
N GLU A 91 5.42 23.98 -8.21
CA GLU A 91 6.11 24.86 -7.26
C GLU A 91 5.36 26.18 -7.14
N GLY A 92 5.28 26.72 -5.91
CA GLY A 92 4.53 27.94 -5.62
C GLY A 92 3.02 27.78 -5.41
N LYS A 93 2.43 26.62 -5.78
CA LYS A 93 1.02 26.33 -5.48
C LYS A 93 0.85 25.79 -4.07
N GLN A 94 -0.31 26.07 -3.44
CA GLN A 94 -0.60 25.63 -2.07
C GLN A 94 -1.98 24.96 -1.96
N GLY A 95 -2.20 24.25 -0.85
CA GLY A 95 -3.49 23.65 -0.52
C GLY A 95 -4.08 22.75 -1.62
N SER A 96 -5.33 22.98 -1.96
CA SER A 96 -6.07 22.22 -2.99
C SER A 96 -5.48 22.41 -4.39
N GLU A 97 -5.04 23.64 -4.75
CA GLU A 97 -4.46 23.94 -6.05
C GLU A 97 -3.19 23.13 -6.31
N ARG A 98 -2.33 23.00 -5.30
CA ARG A 98 -1.14 22.13 -5.39
C ARG A 98 -1.55 20.68 -5.58
N GLY A 99 -2.54 20.22 -4.83
CA GLY A 99 -3.05 18.86 -4.93
C GLY A 99 -3.60 18.54 -6.34
N ASP A 100 -4.35 19.46 -6.93
CA ASP A 100 -4.93 19.31 -8.27
C ASP A 100 -3.85 19.37 -9.36
N CYS A 101 -2.92 20.30 -9.24
CA CYS A 101 -1.76 20.39 -10.11
C CYS A 101 -0.95 19.10 -10.10
N MET A 102 -0.55 18.61 -8.91
CA MET A 102 0.22 17.37 -8.75
C MET A 102 -0.47 16.17 -9.39
N ARG A 103 -1.79 16.04 -9.22
CA ARG A 103 -2.56 14.95 -9.83
C ARG A 103 -2.54 15.03 -11.35
N ARG A 104 -2.81 16.21 -11.92
CA ARG A 104 -2.80 16.44 -13.35
C ARG A 104 -1.44 16.15 -13.97
N GLU A 105 -0.37 16.71 -13.40
CA GLU A 105 0.99 16.52 -13.89
C GLU A 105 1.46 15.04 -13.77
N THR A 106 1.06 14.35 -12.69
CA THR A 106 1.36 12.93 -12.53
C THR A 106 0.59 12.08 -13.55
N CYS A 107 -0.68 12.39 -13.81
CA CYS A 107 -1.48 11.67 -14.79
C CYS A 107 -1.00 11.93 -16.23
N ALA A 108 -0.53 13.14 -16.54
CA ALA A 108 0.04 13.44 -17.85
C ALA A 108 1.28 12.59 -18.20
N GLN A 109 1.95 12.05 -17.18
CA GLN A 109 3.12 11.16 -17.35
C GLN A 109 2.76 9.67 -17.22
N ALA A 110 1.50 9.32 -17.03
CA ALA A 110 1.06 7.93 -16.94
C ALA A 110 1.04 7.27 -18.33
N LYS A 111 1.10 5.93 -18.36
CA LYS A 111 0.96 5.14 -19.59
C LYS A 111 -0.36 5.43 -20.31
N ASP A 112 -1.42 5.64 -19.54
CA ASP A 112 -2.76 6.00 -19.98
C ASP A 112 -3.23 7.21 -19.16
N PRO A 113 -3.02 8.43 -19.63
CA PRO A 113 -3.43 9.65 -18.94
C PRO A 113 -4.93 9.71 -18.68
N ALA A 114 -5.75 9.30 -19.64
CA ALA A 114 -7.20 9.35 -19.52
C ALA A 114 -7.72 8.41 -18.42
N GLN A 115 -7.19 7.19 -18.35
CA GLN A 115 -7.52 6.24 -17.29
C GLN A 115 -7.04 6.74 -15.92
N CYS A 116 -5.85 7.36 -15.87
CA CYS A 116 -5.34 7.97 -14.64
C CYS A 116 -6.29 9.06 -14.15
N GLU A 117 -6.70 9.97 -14.99
CA GLU A 117 -7.63 11.05 -14.63
C GLU A 117 -9.00 10.52 -14.19
N ALA A 118 -9.54 9.52 -14.88
CA ALA A 118 -10.80 8.88 -14.49
C ALA A 118 -10.71 8.29 -13.07
N ARG A 119 -9.65 7.55 -12.75
CA ARG A 119 -9.41 7.01 -11.40
C ARG A 119 -9.24 8.11 -10.34
N VAL A 120 -8.59 9.21 -10.69
CA VAL A 120 -8.43 10.35 -9.77
C VAL A 120 -9.77 11.01 -9.48
N LYS A 121 -10.62 11.21 -10.48
CA LYS A 121 -11.98 11.75 -10.32
C LYS A 121 -12.86 10.84 -9.46
N GLU A 122 -12.83 9.54 -9.71
CA GLU A 122 -13.57 8.56 -8.92
C GLU A 122 -13.10 8.55 -7.45
N ALA A 123 -11.79 8.54 -7.22
CA ALA A 123 -11.23 8.60 -5.87
C ALA A 123 -11.55 9.92 -5.15
N ALA A 124 -11.66 11.03 -5.87
CA ALA A 124 -12.10 12.31 -5.31
C ALA A 124 -13.58 12.25 -4.92
N ALA A 125 -14.44 11.80 -5.81
CA ALA A 125 -15.88 11.65 -5.54
C ALA A 125 -16.14 10.70 -4.36
N LYS A 126 -15.37 9.60 -4.24
CA LYS A 126 -15.45 8.71 -3.09
C LYS A 126 -15.07 9.42 -1.79
N ARG A 127 -13.99 10.19 -1.79
CA ARG A 127 -13.56 10.95 -0.59
C ARG A 127 -14.61 11.98 -0.17
N ASP A 128 -15.20 12.67 -1.14
CA ASP A 128 -16.20 13.70 -0.87
C ASP A 128 -17.49 13.09 -0.29
N ARG A 129 -17.95 11.95 -0.82
CA ARG A 129 -19.06 11.17 -0.24
C ARG A 129 -18.78 10.76 1.21
N ILE A 130 -17.58 10.23 1.48
CA ILE A 130 -17.19 9.82 2.84
C ILE A 130 -17.14 11.03 3.76
N ARG A 131 -16.58 12.16 3.30
CA ARG A 131 -16.52 13.39 4.08
C ARG A 131 -17.91 13.90 4.42
N GLU A 132 -18.82 13.93 3.46
CA GLU A 132 -20.19 14.35 3.66
C GLU A 132 -20.93 13.43 4.65
N ALA A 133 -20.79 12.12 4.51
CA ALA A 133 -21.41 11.15 5.42
C ALA A 133 -20.88 11.25 6.87
N CYS A 134 -19.67 11.81 7.06
CA CYS A 134 -19.03 11.89 8.38
C CYS A 134 -18.88 13.32 8.91
N LYS A 135 -19.41 14.34 8.23
CA LYS A 135 -19.15 15.76 8.52
C LYS A 135 -19.50 16.21 9.94
N ASP A 136 -20.54 15.64 10.52
CA ASP A 136 -21.04 16.03 11.86
C ASP A 136 -20.35 15.27 13.01
N ARG A 137 -19.40 14.39 12.69
CA ARG A 137 -18.66 13.59 13.67
C ARG A 137 -17.29 14.20 13.95
N LYS A 138 -16.73 13.95 15.15
CA LYS A 138 -15.42 14.48 15.58
C LYS A 138 -14.58 13.38 16.24
N GLY A 139 -13.28 13.59 16.32
CA GLY A 139 -12.36 12.71 17.04
C GLY A 139 -12.43 11.25 16.58
N ASP A 140 -12.61 10.35 17.54
CA ASP A 140 -12.65 8.90 17.27
C ASP A 140 -13.90 8.44 16.54
N GLU A 141 -15.03 9.12 16.75
CA GLU A 141 -16.27 8.86 16.00
C GLU A 141 -16.11 9.18 14.51
N TYR A 142 -15.43 10.27 14.19
CA TYR A 142 -15.08 10.62 12.80
C TYR A 142 -14.18 9.53 12.17
N ARG A 143 -13.16 9.08 12.89
CA ARG A 143 -12.26 8.02 12.42
C ARG A 143 -13.00 6.68 12.21
N ALA A 144 -13.91 6.34 13.12
CA ALA A 144 -14.73 5.14 13.01
C ALA A 144 -15.68 5.22 11.80
N CYS A 145 -16.33 6.36 11.60
CA CYS A 145 -17.16 6.63 10.43
C CYS A 145 -16.40 6.47 9.12
N ILE A 146 -15.24 7.09 9.00
CA ILE A 146 -14.38 6.97 7.80
C ILE A 146 -14.03 5.51 7.51
N ARG A 147 -13.69 4.72 8.54
CA ARG A 147 -13.39 3.28 8.35
C ARG A 147 -14.61 2.51 7.85
N ALA A 148 -15.77 2.76 8.43
CA ALA A 148 -17.02 2.09 8.05
C ALA A 148 -17.43 2.44 6.61
N GLU A 149 -17.36 3.72 6.21
CA GLU A 149 -17.71 4.15 4.86
C GLU A 149 -16.72 3.63 3.79
N ARG A 150 -15.44 3.50 4.13
CA ARG A 150 -14.44 2.89 3.22
C ARG A 150 -14.70 1.41 2.98
N GLY A 151 -15.27 0.69 3.92
CA GLY A 151 -15.58 -0.74 3.78
C GLY A 151 -16.84 -1.05 2.96
N LYS A 152 -17.68 -0.05 2.66
CA LYS A 152 -18.91 -0.21 1.86
C LYS A 152 -18.68 -0.19 0.34
N THR A 153 -17.47 0.03 -0.09
CA THR A 153 -17.06 0.16 -1.49
C THR A 153 -15.87 -0.77 -1.77
#